data_64f3da6a64224053452b7e383312aec6
#
_entry.id   64f3da6a64224053452b7e383312aec6
#
_cell.length_a   1.000
_cell.length_b   1.000
_cell.length_c   1.000
_cell.angle_alpha   90.00
_cell.angle_beta   90.00
_cell.angle_gamma   90.00
#
_symmetry.space_group_name_H-M   'P 1'
#
loop_
_entity.id
_entity.type
_entity.pdbx_description
1 polymer ?
#
loop_
_entity_poly.entity_id
_entity_poly.type
_entity_poly.pdbx_seq_one_letter_code
_entity_poly.pdbx_strand_id
1 'polypeptide(L)'
;SVIYVSKYQNIVLNERGYSLPMRDPRASLNFDQAVAYCRNKGKGWSLTPYSLWSAIALWCRKNGTMPRGNNNYGADHAYGHEKGVPTYYESGKIARCATGSGPNTWNHNWMPDGIADLNGNVWEWCAGIRLMNGEIQIIPYANCMAADASMGASSTLWKAIAADGTLVEPGSAGTLKYNYVSGHIQLTSGDITPEDTWRGD
;
A
#
# COMPACT_ATOMS: atom_id res chain seq x y z
N SER A 1 19.31 -2.55 -12.10
CA SER A 1 18.38 -3.58 -11.56
C SER A 1 16.97 -3.29 -12.07
N VAL A 2 16.18 -4.31 -12.33
CA VAL A 2 14.79 -4.22 -12.77
C VAL A 2 13.91 -4.74 -11.64
N ILE A 3 12.82 -4.03 -11.35
CA ILE A 3 11.80 -4.44 -10.38
C ILE A 3 10.52 -4.71 -11.17
N TYR A 4 9.90 -5.86 -10.94
CA TYR A 4 8.61 -6.23 -11.49
C TYR A 4 7.53 -6.01 -10.45
N VAL A 5 6.42 -5.41 -10.85
CA VAL A 5 5.24 -5.18 -10.01
C VAL A 5 4.09 -6.04 -10.51
N SER A 6 3.37 -6.64 -9.58
CA SER A 6 2.14 -7.39 -9.92
C SER A 6 1.12 -6.44 -10.56
N LYS A 7 0.49 -6.89 -11.63
CA LYS A 7 -0.48 -6.07 -12.38
C LYS A 7 -1.81 -5.94 -11.64
N TYR A 8 -2.23 -6.96 -10.90
CA TYR A 8 -3.53 -7.04 -10.25
C TYR A 8 -3.37 -7.24 -8.74
N GLN A 9 -4.32 -6.72 -7.98
CA GLN A 9 -4.48 -7.04 -6.56
C GLN A 9 -4.54 -8.55 -6.37
N ASN A 10 -3.89 -9.07 -5.32
CA ASN A 10 -3.73 -10.51 -5.17
C ASN A 10 -5.01 -11.21 -4.66
N ILE A 11 -5.26 -12.39 -5.20
CA ILE A 11 -6.02 -13.43 -4.52
C ILE A 11 -5.06 -14.31 -3.71
N VAL A 12 -5.59 -15.09 -2.77
CA VAL A 12 -4.80 -16.03 -1.96
C VAL A 12 -5.40 -17.44 -2.07
N LEU A 13 -4.57 -18.40 -2.47
CA LEU A 13 -4.90 -19.81 -2.49
C LEU A 13 -3.77 -20.57 -1.78
N ASN A 14 -4.11 -21.41 -0.83
CA ASN A 14 -3.16 -22.22 -0.04
C ASN A 14 -1.99 -21.35 0.50
N GLU A 15 -2.34 -20.24 1.16
CA GLU A 15 -1.39 -19.29 1.76
C GLU A 15 -0.37 -18.70 0.76
N ARG A 16 -0.71 -18.65 -0.50
CA ARG A 16 0.12 -18.06 -1.55
C ARG A 16 -0.66 -17.01 -2.34
N GLY A 17 -0.07 -15.84 -2.54
CA GLY A 17 -0.66 -14.75 -3.34
C GLY A 17 -0.53 -15.02 -4.85
N TYR A 18 -1.55 -14.66 -5.62
CA TYR A 18 -1.55 -14.71 -7.08
C TYR A 18 -2.16 -13.43 -7.65
N SER A 19 -1.44 -12.79 -8.56
CA SER A 19 -1.94 -11.64 -9.33
C SER A 19 -2.64 -12.14 -10.58
N LEU A 20 -3.96 -12.23 -10.52
CA LEU A 20 -4.79 -12.77 -11.62
C LEU A 20 -5.91 -11.79 -11.97
N PRO A 21 -6.25 -11.63 -13.25
CA PRO A 21 -7.37 -10.80 -13.67
C PRO A 21 -8.71 -11.46 -13.33
N MET A 22 -9.75 -10.62 -13.22
CA MET A 22 -11.13 -11.05 -13.08
C MET A 22 -11.37 -12.00 -11.90
N ARG A 23 -10.77 -11.68 -10.75
CA ARG A 23 -10.92 -12.42 -9.49
C ARG A 23 -11.35 -11.49 -8.36
N ASP A 24 -12.02 -12.05 -7.35
CA ASP A 24 -12.28 -11.32 -6.11
C ASP A 24 -10.95 -11.15 -5.35
N PRO A 25 -10.46 -9.91 -5.11
CA PRO A 25 -9.20 -9.70 -4.42
C PRO A 25 -9.34 -10.12 -2.95
N ARG A 26 -8.25 -10.62 -2.39
CA ARG A 26 -8.22 -11.02 -0.99
C ARG A 26 -8.27 -9.77 -0.09
N ALA A 27 -9.25 -9.73 0.79
CA ALA A 27 -9.40 -8.73 1.84
C ALA A 27 -9.28 -9.39 3.23
N SER A 28 -9.37 -8.57 4.28
CA SER A 28 -9.35 -9.02 5.69
C SER A 28 -8.09 -9.83 6.03
N LEU A 29 -6.93 -9.24 5.75
CA LEU A 29 -5.61 -9.75 6.09
C LEU A 29 -4.94 -8.80 7.08
N ASN A 30 -4.20 -9.35 8.04
CA ASN A 30 -3.22 -8.58 8.77
C ASN A 30 -1.90 -8.45 7.98
N PHE A 31 -1.01 -7.59 8.45
CA PHE A 31 0.27 -7.30 7.79
C PHE A 31 1.15 -8.54 7.63
N ASP A 32 1.29 -9.36 8.68
CA ASP A 32 2.14 -10.54 8.66
C ASP A 32 1.65 -11.57 7.65
N GLN A 33 0.33 -11.77 7.55
CA GLN A 33 -0.28 -12.63 6.53
C GLN A 33 0.00 -12.08 5.11
N ALA A 34 -0.13 -10.79 4.89
CA ALA A 34 0.15 -10.18 3.59
C ALA A 34 1.62 -10.39 3.17
N VAL A 35 2.56 -10.19 4.09
CA VAL A 35 3.99 -10.47 3.88
C VAL A 35 4.22 -11.95 3.56
N ALA A 36 3.69 -12.86 4.38
CA ALA A 36 3.86 -14.29 4.22
C ALA A 36 3.33 -14.78 2.87
N TYR A 37 2.11 -14.38 2.49
CA TYR A 37 1.50 -14.82 1.23
C TYR A 37 2.24 -14.31 -0.01
N CYS A 38 2.85 -13.12 0.07
CA CYS A 38 3.72 -12.63 -1.00
C CYS A 38 5.01 -13.43 -1.07
N ARG A 39 5.68 -13.69 0.06
CA ARG A 39 6.93 -14.47 0.14
C ARG A 39 6.74 -15.93 -0.26
N ASN A 40 5.59 -16.51 0.02
CA ASN A 40 5.24 -17.89 -0.38
C ASN A 40 5.14 -18.07 -1.91
N LYS A 41 5.17 -17.00 -2.70
CA LYS A 41 5.32 -17.08 -4.17
C LYS A 41 6.69 -17.63 -4.59
N GLY A 42 7.69 -17.49 -3.73
CA GLY A 42 9.06 -17.97 -3.93
C GLY A 42 10.11 -16.88 -3.83
N LYS A 43 11.37 -17.24 -4.06
CA LYS A 43 12.51 -16.31 -3.98
C LYS A 43 12.31 -15.10 -4.90
N GLY A 44 12.56 -13.91 -4.36
CA GLY A 44 12.45 -12.63 -5.09
C GLY A 44 11.03 -12.01 -5.07
N TRP A 45 10.05 -12.66 -4.44
CA TRP A 45 8.74 -12.08 -4.22
C TRP A 45 8.63 -11.47 -2.82
N SER A 46 8.04 -10.30 -2.74
CA SER A 46 7.79 -9.59 -1.47
C SER A 46 6.51 -8.77 -1.54
N LEU A 47 6.04 -8.31 -0.39
CA LEU A 47 5.03 -7.25 -0.33
C LEU A 47 5.62 -5.97 -0.93
N THR A 48 4.79 -5.19 -1.62
CA THR A 48 5.21 -3.94 -2.28
C THR A 48 5.78 -2.95 -1.25
N PRO A 49 7.03 -2.47 -1.42
CA PRO A 49 7.57 -1.44 -0.54
C PRO A 49 6.81 -0.12 -0.72
N TYR A 50 6.62 0.60 0.39
CA TYR A 50 6.01 1.93 0.37
C TYR A 50 6.72 2.89 -0.60
N SER A 51 8.05 2.84 -0.66
CA SER A 51 8.85 3.66 -1.58
C SER A 51 8.53 3.39 -3.06
N LEU A 52 8.29 2.13 -3.42
CA LEU A 52 7.90 1.77 -4.78
C LEU A 52 6.48 2.21 -5.11
N TRP A 53 5.54 2.01 -4.18
CA TRP A 53 4.17 2.49 -4.33
C TRP A 53 4.15 4.02 -4.52
N SER A 54 4.90 4.76 -3.70
CA SER A 54 5.03 6.21 -3.80
C SER A 54 5.66 6.66 -5.13
N ALA A 55 6.68 5.93 -5.61
CA ALA A 55 7.29 6.21 -6.92
C ALA A 55 6.28 6.05 -8.07
N ILE A 56 5.43 5.01 -8.03
CA ILE A 56 4.36 4.80 -9.02
C ILE A 56 3.35 5.95 -8.95
N ALA A 57 2.91 6.34 -7.75
CA ALA A 57 1.97 7.45 -7.57
C ALA A 57 2.51 8.78 -8.11
N LEU A 58 3.77 9.10 -7.82
CA LEU A 58 4.46 10.29 -8.35
C LEU A 58 4.61 10.22 -9.87
N TRP A 59 4.89 9.05 -10.42
CA TRP A 59 4.94 8.83 -11.87
C TRP A 59 3.57 9.10 -12.52
N CYS A 60 2.49 8.56 -11.95
CA CYS A 60 1.12 8.82 -12.43
C CYS A 60 0.80 10.31 -12.42
N ARG A 61 1.13 11.00 -11.32
CA ARG A 61 0.94 12.46 -11.22
C ARG A 61 1.72 13.23 -12.29
N LYS A 62 2.98 12.88 -12.47
CA LYS A 62 3.85 13.52 -13.48
C LYS A 62 3.31 13.36 -14.91
N ASN A 63 2.73 12.21 -15.23
CA ASN A 63 2.21 11.88 -16.55
C ASN A 63 0.72 12.24 -16.74
N GLY A 64 0.06 12.78 -15.72
CA GLY A 64 -1.38 13.13 -15.79
C GLY A 64 -2.30 11.91 -15.85
N THR A 65 -1.84 10.74 -15.42
CA THR A 65 -2.56 9.47 -15.48
C THR A 65 -2.93 8.96 -14.09
N MET A 66 -3.30 9.85 -13.15
CA MET A 66 -3.76 9.42 -11.83
C MET A 66 -4.90 8.42 -11.97
N PRO A 67 -4.74 7.18 -11.45
CA PRO A 67 -5.72 6.13 -11.66
C PRO A 67 -7.01 6.44 -10.93
N ARG A 68 -8.12 6.21 -11.60
CA ARG A 68 -9.46 6.12 -11.02
C ARG A 68 -9.68 4.71 -10.49
N GLY A 69 -10.81 4.46 -9.80
CA GLY A 69 -10.99 3.13 -9.24
C GLY A 69 -12.32 2.94 -8.51
N ASN A 70 -12.51 1.76 -7.95
CA ASN A 70 -13.66 1.45 -7.10
C ASN A 70 -13.51 2.14 -5.73
N ASN A 71 -13.81 3.42 -5.65
CA ASN A 71 -13.82 4.20 -4.41
C ASN A 71 -15.24 4.67 -4.04
N ASN A 72 -16.26 4.25 -4.81
CA ASN A 72 -17.67 4.54 -4.57
C ASN A 72 -18.57 3.38 -5.05
N TYR A 73 -18.66 2.32 -4.27
CA TYR A 73 -19.60 1.21 -4.45
C TYR A 73 -19.64 0.62 -5.86
N GLY A 74 -18.48 0.22 -6.36
CA GLY A 74 -18.32 -0.41 -7.68
C GLY A 74 -18.01 0.56 -8.81
N ALA A 75 -17.90 1.85 -8.51
CA ALA A 75 -17.63 2.91 -9.47
C ALA A 75 -16.56 3.89 -8.94
N ASP A 76 -16.10 4.76 -9.81
CA ASP A 76 -15.35 5.94 -9.41
C ASP A 76 -16.29 7.04 -8.91
N HIS A 77 -15.92 7.75 -7.84
CA HIS A 77 -16.76 8.78 -7.20
C HIS A 77 -16.98 10.00 -8.09
N ALA A 78 -16.03 10.38 -8.93
CA ALA A 78 -16.14 11.51 -9.84
C ALA A 78 -16.66 11.10 -11.23
N TYR A 79 -16.50 9.83 -11.60
CA TYR A 79 -16.86 9.27 -12.91
C TYR A 79 -17.75 8.03 -12.74
N GLY A 80 -18.95 8.22 -12.21
CA GLY A 80 -19.87 7.14 -11.85
C GLY A 80 -20.31 6.20 -12.99
N HIS A 81 -20.00 6.52 -14.25
CA HIS A 81 -20.18 5.63 -15.39
C HIS A 81 -19.02 4.62 -15.54
N GLU A 82 -17.86 4.90 -14.93
CA GLU A 82 -16.73 3.97 -14.88
C GLU A 82 -16.95 2.97 -13.75
N LYS A 83 -17.21 1.72 -14.12
CA LYS A 83 -17.60 0.66 -13.17
C LYS A 83 -16.76 -0.57 -13.38
N GLY A 84 -16.47 -1.27 -12.26
CA GLY A 84 -15.92 -2.61 -12.27
C GLY A 84 -17.02 -3.69 -12.20
N VAL A 85 -16.66 -4.94 -12.45
CA VAL A 85 -17.55 -6.11 -12.31
C VAL A 85 -17.65 -6.48 -10.83
N PRO A 86 -18.83 -6.44 -10.21
CA PRO A 86 -19.00 -6.74 -8.80
C PRO A 86 -18.61 -8.18 -8.44
N THR A 87 -17.91 -8.37 -7.30
CA THR A 87 -17.58 -9.69 -6.74
C THR A 87 -18.08 -9.86 -5.32
N TYR A 88 -18.22 -8.78 -4.56
CA TYR A 88 -18.69 -8.85 -3.19
C TYR A 88 -19.58 -7.66 -2.85
N TYR A 89 -20.67 -7.95 -2.14
CA TYR A 89 -21.63 -6.96 -1.64
C TYR A 89 -21.59 -6.92 -0.13
N GLU A 90 -21.64 -5.72 0.45
CA GLU A 90 -21.79 -5.48 1.86
C GLU A 90 -22.97 -4.52 2.09
N SER A 91 -23.91 -4.92 2.94
CA SER A 91 -25.13 -4.14 3.21
C SER A 91 -25.84 -3.67 1.94
N GLY A 92 -25.92 -4.53 0.91
CA GLY A 92 -26.57 -4.27 -0.36
C GLY A 92 -25.80 -3.35 -1.33
N LYS A 93 -24.57 -2.94 -0.97
CA LYS A 93 -23.71 -2.09 -1.79
C LYS A 93 -22.52 -2.90 -2.32
N ILE A 94 -22.05 -2.57 -3.51
CA ILE A 94 -20.85 -3.20 -4.09
C ILE A 94 -19.64 -2.76 -3.28
N ALA A 95 -19.04 -3.67 -2.54
CA ALA A 95 -17.83 -3.42 -1.76
C ALA A 95 -16.56 -3.72 -2.55
N ARG A 96 -16.54 -4.80 -3.36
CA ARG A 96 -15.40 -5.17 -4.20
C ARG A 96 -15.82 -5.48 -5.63
N CYS A 97 -14.89 -5.18 -6.55
CA CYS A 97 -14.97 -5.55 -7.96
C CYS A 97 -13.87 -6.57 -8.29
N ALA A 98 -14.10 -7.33 -9.35
CA ALA A 98 -13.10 -8.22 -9.90
C ALA A 98 -11.85 -7.44 -10.33
N THR A 99 -10.68 -7.98 -10.03
CA THR A 99 -9.39 -7.36 -10.33
C THR A 99 -9.24 -7.04 -11.81
N GLY A 100 -8.87 -5.80 -12.13
CA GLY A 100 -8.68 -5.33 -13.51
C GLY A 100 -9.95 -5.31 -14.34
N SER A 101 -11.14 -5.33 -13.73
CA SER A 101 -12.41 -5.29 -14.46
C SER A 101 -12.89 -3.88 -14.80
N GLY A 102 -12.26 -2.85 -14.23
CA GLY A 102 -12.55 -1.48 -14.56
C GLY A 102 -11.99 -1.05 -15.92
N PRO A 103 -12.36 0.14 -16.41
CA PRO A 103 -11.82 0.69 -17.64
C PRO A 103 -10.32 1.00 -17.52
N ASN A 104 -9.64 1.24 -18.64
CA ASN A 104 -8.21 1.54 -18.66
C ASN A 104 -7.80 2.73 -17.77
N THR A 105 -8.70 3.68 -17.53
CA THR A 105 -8.50 4.80 -16.61
C THR A 105 -8.27 4.38 -15.15
N TRP A 106 -8.56 3.12 -14.79
CA TRP A 106 -8.26 2.52 -13.48
C TRP A 106 -6.84 1.94 -13.42
N ASN A 107 -6.11 1.91 -14.55
CA ASN A 107 -4.72 1.51 -14.62
C ASN A 107 -3.79 2.72 -14.41
N HIS A 108 -2.62 2.51 -13.85
CA HIS A 108 -1.67 3.58 -13.52
C HIS A 108 -1.25 4.44 -14.73
N ASN A 109 -1.24 3.90 -15.94
CA ASN A 109 -0.86 4.58 -17.17
C ASN A 109 -2.03 4.82 -18.15
N TRP A 110 -3.26 4.53 -17.71
CA TRP A 110 -4.49 4.56 -18.51
C TRP A 110 -4.46 3.67 -19.77
N MET A 111 -3.58 2.67 -19.79
CA MET A 111 -3.43 1.72 -20.89
C MET A 111 -3.75 0.29 -20.44
N PRO A 112 -4.10 -0.62 -21.35
CA PRO A 112 -4.47 -2.01 -21.02
C PRO A 112 -3.36 -2.82 -20.31
N ASP A 113 -2.09 -2.43 -20.50
CA ASP A 113 -0.92 -3.09 -19.92
C ASP A 113 -0.54 -2.56 -18.53
N GLY A 114 -1.21 -1.50 -18.06
CA GLY A 114 -0.92 -0.85 -16.79
C GLY A 114 -1.22 -1.70 -15.55
N ILE A 115 -0.69 -1.27 -14.41
CA ILE A 115 -1.03 -1.83 -13.08
C ILE A 115 -2.45 -1.37 -12.77
N ALA A 116 -3.34 -2.32 -12.49
CA ALA A 116 -4.75 -2.07 -12.24
C ALA A 116 -5.05 -1.86 -10.75
N ASP A 117 -6.15 -1.18 -10.50
CA ASP A 117 -6.79 -1.07 -9.17
C ASP A 117 -5.91 -0.43 -8.07
N LEU A 118 -4.96 0.44 -8.43
CA LEU A 118 -4.15 1.18 -7.45
C LEU A 118 -4.95 2.21 -6.64
N ASN A 119 -6.17 2.52 -7.06
CA ASN A 119 -7.09 3.41 -6.37
C ASN A 119 -8.36 2.64 -5.98
N GLY A 120 -8.55 2.41 -4.70
CA GLY A 120 -9.74 1.77 -4.15
C GLY A 120 -9.75 0.24 -4.27
N ASN A 121 -10.93 -0.31 -4.36
CA ASN A 121 -11.27 -1.72 -4.36
C ASN A 121 -10.99 -2.43 -3.04
N VAL A 122 -9.74 -2.68 -2.66
CA VAL A 122 -9.34 -3.16 -1.33
C VAL A 122 -8.15 -2.35 -0.80
N TRP A 123 -8.03 -2.28 0.51
CA TRP A 123 -6.84 -1.72 1.15
C TRP A 123 -5.62 -2.58 0.87
N GLU A 124 -4.50 -1.95 0.58
CA GLU A 124 -3.25 -2.64 0.27
C GLU A 124 -2.18 -2.32 1.31
N TRP A 125 -1.66 -3.36 1.94
CA TRP A 125 -0.51 -3.25 2.82
C TRP A 125 0.75 -2.90 2.04
N CYS A 126 1.54 -1.96 2.57
CA CYS A 126 2.85 -1.63 2.03
C CYS A 126 3.95 -1.95 3.04
N ALA A 127 5.04 -2.57 2.55
CA ALA A 127 6.19 -2.90 3.38
C ALA A 127 7.11 -1.71 3.65
N GLY A 128 7.86 -1.77 4.74
CA GLY A 128 8.98 -0.87 5.02
C GLY A 128 8.61 0.52 5.49
N ILE A 129 7.40 0.72 6.02
CA ILE A 129 6.99 1.94 6.72
C ILE A 129 6.20 1.55 7.97
N ARG A 130 6.39 2.29 9.05
CA ARG A 130 5.58 2.19 10.27
C ARG A 130 5.53 3.52 11.01
N LEU A 131 4.56 3.66 11.91
CA LEU A 131 4.54 4.67 12.96
C LEU A 131 4.83 4.00 14.30
N MET A 132 5.72 4.58 15.07
CA MET A 132 6.04 4.11 16.41
C MET A 132 6.00 5.31 17.37
N ASN A 133 5.00 5.33 18.24
CA ASN A 133 4.69 6.52 19.05
C ASN A 133 4.62 7.79 18.18
N GLY A 134 3.97 7.65 17.02
CA GLY A 134 3.85 8.68 16.01
C GLY A 134 5.09 9.00 15.18
N GLU A 135 6.27 8.51 15.55
CA GLU A 135 7.49 8.71 14.77
C GLU A 135 7.41 7.93 13.45
N ILE A 136 7.68 8.61 12.34
CA ILE A 136 7.71 8.00 11.02
C ILE A 136 9.01 7.23 10.87
N GLN A 137 8.91 5.90 10.75
CA GLN A 137 10.05 5.03 10.58
C GLN A 137 9.95 4.25 9.27
N ILE A 138 11.08 4.10 8.59
CA ILE A 138 11.18 3.39 7.32
C ILE A 138 12.31 2.37 7.34
N ILE A 139 12.20 1.33 6.50
CA ILE A 139 13.33 0.50 6.11
C ILE A 139 13.87 1.03 4.78
N PRO A 140 15.04 1.70 4.78
CA PRO A 140 15.52 2.44 3.61
C PRO A 140 15.91 1.52 2.45
N TYR A 141 16.00 2.12 1.26
CA TYR A 141 16.49 1.49 0.02
C TYR A 141 15.72 0.23 -0.40
N ALA A 142 14.45 0.11 0.01
CA ALA A 142 13.62 -1.08 -0.22
C ALA A 142 14.24 -2.39 0.35
N ASN A 143 15.11 -2.30 1.35
CA ASN A 143 15.72 -3.48 2.01
C ASN A 143 14.69 -4.40 2.66
N CYS A 144 13.45 -3.93 2.91
CA CYS A 144 12.33 -4.76 3.35
C CYS A 144 11.94 -5.87 2.34
N MET A 145 12.39 -5.77 1.08
CA MET A 145 12.16 -6.80 0.05
C MET A 145 13.09 -8.02 0.20
N ALA A 146 14.17 -7.93 0.97
CA ALA A 146 15.05 -9.07 1.20
C ALA A 146 14.28 -10.21 1.88
N ALA A 147 14.57 -11.44 1.49
CA ALA A 147 13.83 -12.62 1.95
C ALA A 147 13.91 -12.83 3.47
N ASP A 148 15.03 -12.40 4.06
CA ASP A 148 15.36 -12.49 5.49
C ASP A 148 15.08 -11.19 6.26
N ALA A 149 14.62 -10.13 5.58
CA ALA A 149 14.35 -8.86 6.24
C ALA A 149 13.21 -9.00 7.27
N SER A 150 13.53 -8.70 8.52
CA SER A 150 12.53 -8.59 9.57
C SER A 150 11.91 -7.19 9.58
N MET A 151 10.58 -7.13 9.54
CA MET A 151 9.80 -5.91 9.71
C MET A 151 9.12 -5.86 11.10
N GLY A 152 9.44 -6.79 11.99
CA GLY A 152 8.91 -6.83 13.35
C GLY A 152 9.37 -5.63 14.18
N ALA A 153 8.71 -5.46 15.34
CA ALA A 153 8.93 -4.31 16.23
C ALA A 153 10.39 -4.12 16.65
N SER A 154 11.11 -5.23 16.90
CA SER A 154 12.51 -5.25 17.36
C SER A 154 13.54 -5.23 16.24
N SER A 155 13.13 -5.12 14.97
CA SER A 155 14.08 -5.09 13.85
C SER A 155 14.98 -3.86 13.93
N THR A 156 16.28 -4.06 13.72
CA THR A 156 17.29 -2.99 13.63
C THR A 156 17.36 -2.31 12.26
N LEU A 157 16.55 -2.77 11.31
CA LEU A 157 16.50 -2.20 9.96
C LEU A 157 15.76 -0.86 9.91
N TRP A 158 14.93 -0.57 10.90
CA TRP A 158 14.15 0.66 10.97
C TRP A 158 15.04 1.89 11.17
N LYS A 159 14.74 2.96 10.46
CA LYS A 159 15.34 4.28 10.62
C LYS A 159 14.23 5.32 10.70
N ALA A 160 14.43 6.33 11.52
CA ALA A 160 13.55 7.49 11.59
C ALA A 160 13.99 8.56 10.58
N ILE A 161 13.06 9.40 10.18
CA ILE A 161 13.31 10.52 9.26
C ILE A 161 13.43 11.79 10.10
N ALA A 162 14.58 12.44 10.07
CA ALA A 162 14.78 13.76 10.70
C ALA A 162 14.10 14.86 9.87
N ALA A 163 13.91 16.03 10.49
CA ALA A 163 13.24 17.17 9.84
C ALA A 163 13.93 17.67 8.56
N ASP A 164 15.24 17.47 8.44
CA ASP A 164 16.03 17.78 7.24
C ASP A 164 16.00 16.67 6.17
N GLY A 165 15.26 15.58 6.42
CA GLY A 165 15.15 14.43 5.53
C GLY A 165 16.25 13.38 5.69
N THR A 166 17.21 13.57 6.60
CA THR A 166 18.22 12.56 6.88
C THR A 166 17.64 11.38 7.66
N LEU A 167 18.29 10.21 7.52
CA LEU A 167 17.89 9.00 8.24
C LEU A 167 18.75 8.84 9.50
N VAL A 168 18.07 8.69 10.62
CA VAL A 168 18.68 8.56 11.95
C VAL A 168 18.13 7.32 12.67
N GLU A 169 18.71 6.97 13.82
CA GLU A 169 18.20 5.87 14.64
C GLU A 169 16.82 6.23 15.24
N PRO A 170 15.89 5.25 15.33
CA PRO A 170 14.61 5.45 15.97
C PRO A 170 14.74 6.04 17.39
N GLY A 171 13.88 6.99 17.73
CA GLY A 171 13.89 7.68 19.02
C GLY A 171 14.87 8.86 19.11
N SER A 172 15.59 9.19 18.03
CA SER A 172 16.44 10.38 17.99
C SER A 172 15.62 11.66 18.09
N ALA A 173 16.21 12.72 18.66
CA ALA A 173 15.58 14.03 18.72
C ALA A 173 15.37 14.64 17.31
N GLY A 174 14.29 15.42 17.13
CA GLY A 174 14.04 16.17 15.88
C GLY A 174 13.55 15.30 14.71
N THR A 175 13.04 14.09 14.97
CA THR A 175 12.44 13.23 13.94
C THR A 175 11.03 13.68 13.57
N LEU A 176 10.62 13.36 12.33
CA LEU A 176 9.28 13.65 11.84
C LEU A 176 8.25 12.73 12.51
N LYS A 177 7.17 13.32 12.94
CA LYS A 177 6.06 12.62 13.57
C LYS A 177 4.76 12.91 12.83
N TYR A 178 3.86 11.96 12.90
CA TYR A 178 2.54 12.01 12.31
C TYR A 178 1.53 12.27 13.41
N ASN A 179 0.72 13.33 13.24
CA ASN A 179 -0.31 13.67 14.19
C ASN A 179 -1.67 13.80 13.49
N TYR A 180 -2.71 13.27 14.12
CA TYR A 180 -4.08 13.41 13.65
C TYR A 180 -4.79 14.53 14.39
N VAL A 181 -5.05 15.64 13.70
CA VAL A 181 -5.73 16.80 14.27
C VAL A 181 -7.05 17.04 13.53
N SER A 182 -8.16 16.96 14.27
CA SER A 182 -9.50 17.41 13.83
C SER A 182 -9.87 16.98 12.39
N GLY A 183 -9.67 15.73 12.03
CA GLY A 183 -9.97 15.20 10.69
C GLY A 183 -8.91 15.46 9.63
N HIS A 184 -7.79 16.07 10.00
CA HIS A 184 -6.64 16.26 9.12
C HIS A 184 -5.42 15.50 9.62
N ILE A 185 -4.65 15.01 8.65
CA ILE A 185 -3.38 14.35 8.88
C ILE A 185 -2.26 15.39 8.68
N GLN A 186 -1.45 15.62 9.71
CA GLN A 186 -0.34 16.57 9.66
C GLN A 186 0.97 15.88 10.00
N LEU A 187 2.02 16.18 9.25
CA LEU A 187 3.39 15.85 9.61
C LEU A 187 3.92 16.90 10.57
N THR A 188 4.45 16.48 11.70
CA THR A 188 5.01 17.38 12.71
C THR A 188 6.24 16.75 13.35
N SER A 189 7.20 17.58 13.74
CA SER A 189 8.35 17.19 14.58
C SER A 189 8.07 17.31 16.07
N GLY A 190 6.85 17.75 16.46
CA GLY A 190 6.43 17.87 17.86
C GLY A 190 6.19 16.51 18.53
N ASP A 191 5.87 16.57 19.82
CA ASP A 191 5.47 15.39 20.57
C ASP A 191 4.06 14.95 20.18
N ILE A 192 3.86 13.64 20.12
CA ILE A 192 2.58 13.00 19.84
C ILE A 192 2.37 11.84 20.80
N THR A 193 1.12 11.45 20.95
CA THR A 193 0.70 10.49 21.97
C THR A 193 1.00 9.05 21.57
N PRO A 194 1.05 8.09 22.52
CA PRO A 194 1.23 6.67 22.21
C PRO A 194 0.13 6.09 21.31
N GLU A 195 -1.08 6.67 21.30
CA GLU A 195 -2.20 6.26 20.44
C GLU A 195 -1.90 6.46 18.95
N ASP A 196 -0.93 7.31 18.61
CA ASP A 196 -0.50 7.53 17.23
C ASP A 196 0.43 6.43 16.69
N THR A 197 0.53 5.30 17.39
CA THR A 197 1.33 4.15 16.93
C THR A 197 0.57 3.32 15.92
N TRP A 198 1.20 3.06 14.78
CA TRP A 198 0.68 2.20 13.73
C TRP A 198 1.83 1.42 13.09
N ARG A 199 1.67 0.11 12.94
CA ARG A 199 2.67 -0.77 12.33
C ARG A 199 2.16 -1.51 11.11
N GLY A 200 0.96 -1.23 10.66
CA GLY A 200 0.35 -2.05 9.65
C GLY A 200 -0.09 -3.44 10.15
N ASP A 201 -0.38 -3.53 11.43
CA ASP A 201 -0.85 -4.77 12.09
C ASP A 201 -2.35 -4.98 11.84
#